data_76a21c0ec381051966d592359f5ff6f3
#
_entry.id   76a21c0ec381051966d592359f5ff6f3
#
_cell.length_a   1.000
_cell.length_b   1.000
_cell.length_c   1.000
_cell.angle_alpha   90.00
_cell.angle_beta   90.00
_cell.angle_gamma   90.00
#
_symmetry.space_group_name_H-M   'P 1'
#
loop_
_entity.id
_entity.type
_entity.pdbx_description
1 polymer ?
#
loop_
_entity_poly.entity_id
_entity_poly.type
_entity_poly.pdbx_seq_one_letter_code
_entity_poly.pdbx_strand_id
1 'polypeptide(L)'
;MARTSDNGAKGVSTFVIEKGADGLSFGANEKKMGWNAQPTAQVIMEDCRIPAENLVGAEGDGFKFAMSGLDGGRINIGACSLGGAQKALDASLQYTKERSQFGKSISDFQNTQFMLADMATELEASRMMIYRAADMLDKKLPNAGAACAMAKRFATDMCSEIANDALQLHGGYGYLSEYEIEQIVRDLRVHQILEGTNQIMRMIVSRSLLRQ
;
A
#
# COMPACT_ATOMS: atom_id res chain seq x y z
N MET A 1 3.44 -14.72 14.73
CA MET A 1 2.51 -14.68 15.87
C MET A 1 1.80 -16.02 15.97
N ALA A 2 1.56 -16.49 17.19
CA ALA A 2 0.90 -17.76 17.45
C ALA A 2 -0.15 -17.60 18.57
N ARG A 3 -1.17 -18.46 18.55
CA ARG A 3 -2.13 -18.52 19.64
C ARG A 3 -1.57 -19.40 20.76
N THR A 4 -1.44 -18.83 21.94
CA THR A 4 -0.92 -19.50 23.14
C THR A 4 -2.02 -19.75 24.20
N SER A 5 -3.18 -19.11 24.09
CA SER A 5 -4.34 -19.37 24.95
C SER A 5 -5.66 -18.96 24.28
N ASP A 6 -6.78 -19.37 24.85
CA ASP A 6 -8.15 -19.06 24.36
C ASP A 6 -8.66 -17.67 24.78
N ASN A 7 -7.79 -16.80 25.31
CA ASN A 7 -8.16 -15.49 25.84
C ASN A 7 -8.33 -14.40 24.74
N GLY A 8 -9.01 -14.72 23.64
CA GLY A 8 -9.29 -13.75 22.57
C GLY A 8 -8.02 -13.08 22.02
N ALA A 9 -8.00 -11.75 21.96
CA ALA A 9 -6.84 -10.98 21.51
C ALA A 9 -5.61 -11.14 22.43
N LYS A 10 -5.82 -11.29 23.74
CA LYS A 10 -4.76 -11.54 24.71
C LYS A 10 -4.22 -12.99 24.70
N GLY A 11 -4.78 -13.85 23.90
CA GLY A 11 -4.28 -15.21 23.67
C GLY A 11 -3.30 -15.33 22.52
N VAL A 12 -2.81 -14.20 21.95
CA VAL A 12 -1.85 -14.20 20.86
C VAL A 12 -0.50 -13.70 21.34
N SER A 13 0.55 -14.46 21.08
CA SER A 13 1.94 -14.13 21.44
C SER A 13 2.81 -14.02 20.20
N THR A 14 3.93 -13.32 20.30
CA THR A 14 4.87 -13.13 19.20
C THR A 14 6.19 -13.87 19.50
N PHE A 15 6.70 -14.59 18.51
CA PHE A 15 7.95 -15.34 18.59
C PHE A 15 8.85 -15.01 17.41
N VAL A 16 10.16 -15.02 17.64
CA VAL A 16 11.15 -15.05 16.57
C VAL A 16 11.44 -16.51 16.21
N ILE A 17 11.39 -16.85 14.94
CA ILE A 17 11.78 -18.15 14.41
C ILE A 17 12.96 -17.92 13.49
N GLU A 18 14.10 -18.53 13.80
CA GLU A 18 15.32 -18.40 12.99
C GLU A 18 15.16 -19.18 11.68
N LYS A 19 15.75 -18.63 10.62
CA LYS A 19 15.81 -19.34 9.34
C LYS A 19 16.61 -20.64 9.50
N GLY A 20 16.02 -21.75 9.09
CA GLY A 20 16.62 -23.07 9.23
C GLY A 20 16.23 -23.79 10.51
N ALA A 21 15.31 -23.26 11.31
CA ALA A 21 14.73 -23.99 12.44
C ALA A 21 14.08 -25.30 11.94
N ASP A 22 14.26 -26.37 12.70
CA ASP A 22 13.66 -27.67 12.38
C ASP A 22 12.12 -27.53 12.30
N GLY A 23 11.53 -28.09 11.26
CA GLY A 23 10.08 -28.00 11.01
C GLY A 23 9.63 -26.70 10.35
N LEU A 24 10.52 -25.72 10.08
CA LEU A 24 10.22 -24.54 9.30
C LEU A 24 10.55 -24.74 7.82
N SER A 25 9.59 -24.54 6.96
CA SER A 25 9.78 -24.57 5.50
C SER A 25 8.96 -23.48 4.80
N PHE A 26 9.25 -23.26 3.53
CA PHE A 26 8.56 -22.26 2.72
C PHE A 26 8.07 -22.89 1.42
N GLY A 27 6.86 -22.53 1.02
CA GLY A 27 6.29 -22.89 -0.26
C GLY A 27 6.98 -22.20 -1.43
N ALA A 28 6.57 -22.54 -2.64
CA ALA A 28 7.00 -21.84 -3.85
C ALA A 28 6.50 -20.37 -3.84
N ASN A 29 7.25 -19.49 -4.50
CA ASN A 29 6.80 -18.12 -4.68
C ASN A 29 5.50 -18.06 -5.51
N GLU A 30 4.54 -17.30 -5.01
CA GLU A 30 3.26 -17.07 -5.67
C GLU A 30 3.45 -16.28 -6.98
N LYS A 31 2.69 -16.68 -8.00
CA LYS A 31 2.59 -15.93 -9.27
C LYS A 31 1.56 -14.83 -9.08
N LYS A 32 2.00 -13.58 -9.07
CA LYS A 32 1.15 -12.43 -8.78
C LYS A 32 0.91 -11.57 -10.02
N MET A 33 -0.15 -10.76 -9.97
CA MET A 33 -0.47 -9.76 -10.99
C MET A 33 0.64 -8.69 -11.12
N GLY A 34 1.20 -8.24 -9.98
CA GLY A 34 2.24 -7.24 -9.88
C GLY A 34 3.06 -7.41 -8.60
N TRP A 35 3.85 -6.38 -8.25
CA TRP A 35 4.72 -6.38 -7.07
C TRP A 35 5.68 -7.58 -7.05
N ASN A 36 6.21 -7.93 -8.22
CA ASN A 36 7.02 -9.12 -8.39
C ASN A 36 8.40 -9.01 -7.72
N ALA A 37 8.87 -7.78 -7.45
CA ALA A 37 10.09 -7.54 -6.66
C ALA A 37 9.93 -7.98 -5.18
N GLN A 38 8.70 -8.05 -4.67
CA GLN A 38 8.39 -8.56 -3.32
C GLN A 38 7.98 -10.04 -3.42
N PRO A 39 8.82 -11.01 -3.02
CA PRO A 39 8.45 -12.42 -3.02
C PRO A 39 7.34 -12.68 -2.00
N THR A 40 6.45 -13.59 -2.31
CA THR A 40 5.37 -14.02 -1.44
C THR A 40 5.32 -15.54 -1.47
N ALA A 41 5.40 -16.19 -0.33
CA ALA A 41 5.35 -17.63 -0.21
C ALA A 41 4.62 -18.03 1.08
N GLN A 42 4.10 -19.24 1.09
CA GLN A 42 3.53 -19.85 2.28
C GLN A 42 4.63 -20.12 3.30
N VAL A 43 4.39 -19.81 4.57
CA VAL A 43 5.23 -20.22 5.69
C VAL A 43 4.61 -21.48 6.31
N ILE A 44 5.37 -22.56 6.31
CA ILE A 44 4.91 -23.89 6.78
C ILE A 44 5.68 -24.22 8.05
N MET A 45 4.95 -24.57 9.10
CA MET A 45 5.51 -24.97 10.39
C MET A 45 4.89 -26.31 10.79
N GLU A 46 5.71 -27.36 10.80
CA GLU A 46 5.32 -28.74 11.16
C GLU A 46 6.17 -29.17 12.35
N ASP A 47 5.57 -29.30 13.52
CA ASP A 47 6.28 -29.60 14.78
C ASP A 47 7.49 -28.69 15.04
N CYS A 48 7.44 -27.46 14.56
CA CYS A 48 8.52 -26.49 14.66
C CYS A 48 8.70 -26.05 16.13
N ARG A 49 9.72 -26.58 16.77
CA ARG A 49 10.07 -26.25 18.16
C ARG A 49 11.09 -25.12 18.20
N ILE A 50 10.75 -24.09 18.97
CA ILE A 50 11.63 -22.91 19.15
C ILE A 50 11.91 -22.73 20.65
N PRO A 51 13.07 -22.16 21.02
CA PRO A 51 13.40 -21.83 22.39
C PRO A 51 12.39 -20.87 23.02
N ALA A 52 12.09 -21.04 24.29
CA ALA A 52 11.14 -20.17 25.01
C ALA A 52 11.61 -18.71 25.09
N GLU A 53 12.93 -18.49 25.11
CA GLU A 53 13.57 -17.15 25.07
C GLU A 53 13.32 -16.39 23.78
N ASN A 54 12.85 -17.04 22.71
CA ASN A 54 12.45 -16.39 21.45
C ASN A 54 11.10 -15.71 21.54
N LEU A 55 10.42 -15.76 22.70
CA LEU A 55 9.22 -14.97 22.96
C LEU A 55 9.57 -13.47 22.97
N VAL A 56 8.85 -12.69 22.16
CA VAL A 56 8.99 -11.23 22.09
C VAL A 56 8.00 -10.57 23.04
N GLY A 57 8.52 -9.88 24.05
CA GLY A 57 7.70 -9.29 25.11
C GLY A 57 7.14 -10.34 26.08
N ALA A 58 5.92 -10.15 26.54
CA ALA A 58 5.22 -11.10 27.38
C ALA A 58 4.23 -11.97 26.58
N GLU A 59 3.88 -13.11 27.14
CA GLU A 59 2.80 -13.93 26.59
C GLU A 59 1.48 -13.11 26.56
N GLY A 60 0.80 -13.13 25.42
CA GLY A 60 -0.41 -12.36 25.17
C GLY A 60 -0.23 -10.97 24.59
N ASP A 61 1.00 -10.46 24.45
CA ASP A 61 1.30 -9.14 23.87
C ASP A 61 1.23 -9.11 22.32
N GLY A 62 1.13 -10.25 21.66
CA GLY A 62 1.26 -10.36 20.21
C GLY A 62 0.25 -9.53 19.42
N PHE A 63 -1.00 -9.51 19.86
CA PHE A 63 -2.02 -8.68 19.20
C PHE A 63 -1.73 -7.18 19.32
N LYS A 64 -1.21 -6.72 20.47
CA LYS A 64 -0.80 -5.34 20.69
C LYS A 64 0.34 -4.95 19.75
N PHE A 65 1.36 -5.82 19.59
CA PHE A 65 2.45 -5.57 18.64
C PHE A 65 1.95 -5.51 17.20
N ALA A 66 1.04 -6.41 16.81
CA ALA A 66 0.44 -6.35 15.48
C ALA A 66 -0.26 -5.01 15.22
N MET A 67 -1.09 -4.57 16.15
CA MET A 67 -1.83 -3.31 15.99
C MET A 67 -0.92 -2.09 15.96
N SER A 68 0.14 -2.05 16.78
CA SER A 68 1.07 -0.92 16.81
C SER A 68 1.86 -0.74 15.50
N GLY A 69 2.14 -1.83 14.79
CA GLY A 69 2.83 -1.78 13.49
C GLY A 69 1.95 -1.35 12.32
N LEU A 70 0.62 -1.59 12.41
CA LEU A 70 -0.27 -1.38 11.28
C LEU A 70 -0.44 0.10 10.88
N ASP A 71 -0.42 1.03 11.82
CA ASP A 71 -0.60 2.45 11.50
C ASP A 71 0.60 2.99 10.69
N GLY A 72 1.83 2.62 11.06
CA GLY A 72 3.03 2.89 10.28
C GLY A 72 3.02 2.20 8.91
N GLY A 73 2.61 0.93 8.86
CA GLY A 73 2.46 0.16 7.61
C GLY A 73 1.50 0.83 6.62
N ARG A 74 0.38 1.37 7.10
CA ARG A 74 -0.59 2.11 6.27
C ARG A 74 0.02 3.36 5.64
N ILE A 75 0.81 4.12 6.40
CA ILE A 75 1.54 5.29 5.88
C ILE A 75 2.55 4.86 4.82
N ASN A 76 3.32 3.80 5.08
CA ASN A 76 4.33 3.28 4.16
C ASN A 76 3.71 2.88 2.81
N ILE A 77 2.58 2.17 2.83
CA ILE A 77 1.89 1.80 1.59
C ILE A 77 1.30 2.99 0.87
N GLY A 78 0.79 3.98 1.58
CA GLY A 78 0.40 5.26 0.99
C GLY A 78 1.58 5.95 0.31
N ALA A 79 2.74 5.99 0.96
CA ALA A 79 3.96 6.57 0.40
C ALA A 79 4.47 5.81 -0.85
N CYS A 80 4.43 4.47 -0.84
CA CYS A 80 4.74 3.66 -2.02
C CYS A 80 3.79 4.01 -3.18
N SER A 81 2.50 4.22 -2.90
CA SER A 81 1.52 4.62 -3.93
C SER A 81 1.85 5.97 -4.54
N LEU A 82 2.25 6.96 -3.72
CA LEU A 82 2.68 8.27 -4.20
C LEU A 82 3.85 8.18 -5.18
N GLY A 83 4.83 7.32 -4.89
CA GLY A 83 6.00 7.13 -5.77
C GLY A 83 5.60 6.59 -7.15
N GLY A 84 4.75 5.57 -7.19
CA GLY A 84 4.25 5.01 -8.45
C GLY A 84 3.40 6.02 -9.24
N ALA A 85 2.49 6.72 -8.59
CA ALA A 85 1.65 7.74 -9.24
C ALA A 85 2.48 8.95 -9.74
N GLN A 86 3.51 9.38 -8.99
CA GLN A 86 4.42 10.43 -9.45
C GLN A 86 5.15 10.01 -10.73
N LYS A 87 5.71 8.79 -10.77
CA LYS A 87 6.37 8.26 -11.97
C LYS A 87 5.39 8.21 -13.16
N ALA A 88 4.15 7.80 -12.93
CA ALA A 88 3.12 7.73 -13.97
C ALA A 88 2.75 9.12 -14.52
N LEU A 89 2.60 10.12 -13.64
CA LEU A 89 2.35 11.51 -14.00
C LEU A 89 3.52 12.10 -14.82
N ASP A 90 4.76 11.91 -14.33
CA ASP A 90 5.96 12.43 -15.01
C ASP A 90 6.11 11.85 -16.42
N ALA A 91 5.90 10.53 -16.55
CA ALA A 91 5.92 9.86 -17.85
C ALA A 91 4.81 10.37 -18.78
N SER A 92 3.60 10.63 -18.26
CA SER A 92 2.50 11.19 -19.04
C SER A 92 2.77 12.61 -19.51
N LEU A 93 3.37 13.45 -18.65
CA LEU A 93 3.77 14.81 -18.99
C LEU A 93 4.78 14.83 -20.14
N GLN A 94 5.75 13.92 -20.12
CA GLN A 94 6.73 13.79 -21.19
C GLN A 94 6.09 13.26 -22.47
N TYR A 95 5.42 12.12 -22.38
CA TYR A 95 4.82 11.44 -23.55
C TYR A 95 3.83 12.33 -24.29
N THR A 96 2.95 13.03 -23.59
CA THR A 96 1.93 13.90 -24.23
C THR A 96 2.52 15.11 -24.95
N LYS A 97 3.71 15.59 -24.57
CA LYS A 97 4.45 16.64 -25.28
C LYS A 97 5.14 16.13 -26.55
N GLU A 98 5.64 14.89 -26.51
CA GLU A 98 6.39 14.28 -27.62
C GLU A 98 5.45 13.68 -28.67
N ARG A 99 4.37 13.05 -28.25
CA ARG A 99 3.41 12.39 -29.14
C ARG A 99 2.50 13.36 -29.84
N SER A 100 2.45 13.29 -31.18
CA SER A 100 1.57 14.10 -32.01
C SER A 100 0.53 13.25 -32.72
N GLN A 101 -0.72 13.71 -32.74
CA GLN A 101 -1.84 13.18 -33.52
C GLN A 101 -2.78 14.33 -33.92
N PHE A 102 -3.51 14.15 -35.02
CA PHE A 102 -4.45 15.16 -35.54
C PHE A 102 -3.79 16.53 -35.76
N GLY A 103 -2.51 16.53 -36.17
CA GLY A 103 -1.76 17.74 -36.53
C GLY A 103 -1.20 18.57 -35.37
N LYS A 104 -1.26 18.07 -34.13
CA LYS A 104 -0.71 18.76 -32.96
C LYS A 104 -0.25 17.78 -31.88
N SER A 105 0.47 18.27 -30.88
CA SER A 105 0.87 17.50 -29.72
C SER A 105 -0.35 17.04 -28.93
N ILE A 106 -0.28 15.86 -28.29
CA ILE A 106 -1.35 15.37 -27.42
C ILE A 106 -1.60 16.33 -26.25
N SER A 107 -0.57 16.99 -25.75
CA SER A 107 -0.67 18.01 -24.70
C SER A 107 -1.46 19.28 -25.11
N ASP A 108 -1.69 19.51 -26.41
CA ASP A 108 -2.47 20.65 -26.89
C ASP A 108 -4.00 20.38 -26.87
N PHE A 109 -4.42 19.18 -26.56
CA PHE A 109 -5.83 18.86 -26.41
C PHE A 109 -6.31 19.21 -25.01
N GLN A 110 -7.40 19.97 -24.90
CA GLN A 110 -7.95 20.44 -23.63
C GLN A 110 -8.26 19.31 -22.66
N ASN A 111 -8.81 18.19 -23.14
CA ASN A 111 -9.07 17.02 -22.30
C ASN A 111 -7.79 16.45 -21.67
N THR A 112 -6.69 16.38 -22.44
CA THR A 112 -5.39 15.95 -21.91
C THR A 112 -4.90 16.89 -20.80
N GLN A 113 -5.04 18.21 -21.00
CA GLN A 113 -4.65 19.21 -20.00
C GLN A 113 -5.48 19.07 -18.72
N PHE A 114 -6.77 18.81 -18.83
CA PHE A 114 -7.64 18.59 -17.67
C PHE A 114 -7.24 17.32 -16.91
N MET A 115 -7.04 16.21 -17.60
CA MET A 115 -6.59 14.96 -16.96
C MET A 115 -5.25 15.16 -16.21
N LEU A 116 -4.26 15.81 -16.84
CA LEU A 116 -2.97 16.10 -16.19
C LEU A 116 -3.11 17.01 -14.96
N ALA A 117 -4.01 17.99 -15.02
CA ALA A 117 -4.30 18.87 -13.88
C ALA A 117 -4.97 18.14 -12.72
N ASP A 118 -5.94 17.27 -13.02
CA ASP A 118 -6.62 16.43 -12.03
C ASP A 118 -5.63 15.45 -11.39
N MET A 119 -4.84 14.71 -12.18
CA MET A 119 -3.80 13.81 -11.70
C MET A 119 -2.82 14.52 -10.75
N ALA A 120 -2.35 15.71 -11.10
CA ALA A 120 -1.43 16.49 -10.27
C ALA A 120 -2.07 16.94 -8.95
N THR A 121 -3.33 17.38 -9.01
CA THR A 121 -4.09 17.85 -7.84
C THR A 121 -4.36 16.70 -6.86
N GLU A 122 -4.80 15.56 -7.35
CA GLU A 122 -5.09 14.37 -6.54
C GLU A 122 -3.83 13.76 -5.92
N LEU A 123 -2.71 13.79 -6.67
CA LEU A 123 -1.41 13.35 -6.15
C LEU A 123 -0.95 14.25 -5.00
N GLU A 124 -1.07 15.56 -5.13
CA GLU A 124 -0.68 16.51 -4.08
C GLU A 124 -1.59 16.39 -2.85
N ALA A 125 -2.90 16.28 -3.05
CA ALA A 125 -3.84 16.03 -1.96
C ALA A 125 -3.51 14.72 -1.20
N SER A 126 -3.18 13.66 -1.95
CA SER A 126 -2.75 12.37 -1.40
C SER A 126 -1.47 12.51 -0.56
N ARG A 127 -0.49 13.27 -1.07
CA ARG A 127 0.79 13.56 -0.40
C ARG A 127 0.56 14.29 0.93
N MET A 128 -0.25 15.34 0.91
CA MET A 128 -0.58 16.11 2.12
C MET A 128 -1.27 15.26 3.18
N MET A 129 -2.17 14.36 2.79
CA MET A 129 -2.82 13.44 3.73
C MET A 129 -1.82 12.46 4.35
N ILE A 130 -0.91 11.90 3.58
CA ILE A 130 0.13 10.98 4.08
C ILE A 130 1.07 11.71 5.04
N TYR A 131 1.58 12.89 4.68
CA TYR A 131 2.47 13.66 5.55
C TYR A 131 1.79 14.08 6.84
N ARG A 132 0.55 14.56 6.77
CA ARG A 132 -0.23 14.89 7.95
C ARG A 132 -0.43 13.68 8.88
N ALA A 133 -0.75 12.52 8.31
CA ALA A 133 -0.94 11.30 9.10
C ALA A 133 0.36 10.83 9.76
N ALA A 134 1.49 10.92 9.05
CA ALA A 134 2.81 10.62 9.61
C ALA A 134 3.17 11.56 10.77
N ASP A 135 3.00 12.87 10.61
CA ASP A 135 3.24 13.86 11.67
C ASP A 135 2.36 13.61 12.91
N MET A 136 1.08 13.28 12.69
CA MET A 136 0.16 12.94 13.77
C MET A 136 0.60 11.67 14.52
N LEU A 137 1.09 10.67 13.80
CA LEU A 137 1.56 9.41 14.39
C LEU A 137 2.83 9.63 15.19
N ASP A 138 3.81 10.34 14.65
CA ASP A 138 5.08 10.67 15.32
C ASP A 138 4.86 11.45 16.61
N LYS A 139 3.94 12.41 16.57
CA LYS A 139 3.54 13.23 17.74
C LYS A 139 2.57 12.52 18.68
N LYS A 140 2.17 11.29 18.38
CA LYS A 140 1.19 10.50 19.15
C LYS A 140 -0.11 11.28 19.43
N LEU A 141 -0.57 12.04 18.43
CA LEU A 141 -1.78 12.87 18.59
C LEU A 141 -3.04 11.99 18.67
N PRO A 142 -4.12 12.49 19.33
CA PRO A 142 -5.40 11.83 19.32
C PRO A 142 -5.88 11.55 17.88
N ASN A 143 -6.51 10.39 17.67
CA ASN A 143 -7.03 9.95 16.38
C ASN A 143 -5.99 9.75 15.25
N ALA A 144 -4.69 9.66 15.57
CA ALA A 144 -3.66 9.38 14.57
C ALA A 144 -3.96 8.11 13.76
N GLY A 145 -4.41 7.01 14.38
CA GLY A 145 -4.79 5.78 13.68
C GLY A 145 -5.92 5.99 12.67
N ALA A 146 -6.91 6.84 12.98
CA ALA A 146 -7.95 7.19 12.01
C ALA A 146 -7.41 8.05 10.86
N ALA A 147 -6.49 8.97 11.14
CA ALA A 147 -5.81 9.76 10.11
C ALA A 147 -4.97 8.88 9.18
N CYS A 148 -4.24 7.88 9.72
CA CYS A 148 -3.49 6.90 8.94
C CYS A 148 -4.42 6.07 8.03
N ALA A 149 -5.58 5.65 8.53
CA ALA A 149 -6.57 4.93 7.75
C ALA A 149 -7.18 5.79 6.62
N MET A 150 -7.51 7.07 6.91
CA MET A 150 -7.99 8.01 5.88
C MET A 150 -6.93 8.22 4.79
N ALA A 151 -5.71 8.51 5.20
CA ALA A 151 -4.60 8.79 4.29
C ALA A 151 -4.28 7.59 3.39
N LYS A 152 -4.16 6.38 3.98
CA LYS A 152 -3.93 5.15 3.22
C LYS A 152 -5.04 4.91 2.20
N ARG A 153 -6.30 4.94 2.64
CA ARG A 153 -7.44 4.72 1.74
C ARG A 153 -7.46 5.73 0.60
N PHE A 154 -7.34 7.01 0.89
CA PHE A 154 -7.40 8.06 -0.12
C PHE A 154 -6.23 7.96 -1.09
N ALA A 155 -5.00 7.91 -0.60
CA ALA A 155 -3.80 7.87 -1.44
C ALA A 155 -3.77 6.61 -2.33
N THR A 156 -4.13 5.42 -1.82
CA THR A 156 -4.10 4.21 -2.65
C THR A 156 -5.22 4.17 -3.69
N ASP A 157 -6.39 4.77 -3.42
CA ASP A 157 -7.46 4.90 -4.40
C ASP A 157 -7.03 5.88 -5.51
N MET A 158 -6.66 7.11 -5.16
CA MET A 158 -6.27 8.16 -6.14
C MET A 158 -5.03 7.78 -6.94
N CYS A 159 -3.99 7.26 -6.31
CA CYS A 159 -2.78 6.85 -7.02
C CYS A 159 -3.04 5.71 -8.03
N SER A 160 -3.98 4.82 -7.74
CA SER A 160 -4.41 3.78 -8.70
C SER A 160 -5.15 4.38 -9.90
N GLU A 161 -5.99 5.40 -9.67
CA GLU A 161 -6.68 6.13 -10.73
C GLU A 161 -5.69 6.92 -11.59
N ILE A 162 -4.76 7.66 -10.98
CA ILE A 162 -3.68 8.38 -11.67
C ILE A 162 -2.88 7.44 -12.58
N ALA A 163 -2.50 6.25 -12.10
CA ALA A 163 -1.77 5.28 -12.92
C ALA A 163 -2.60 4.76 -14.10
N ASN A 164 -3.90 4.56 -13.89
CA ASN A 164 -4.82 4.14 -14.96
C ASN A 164 -5.02 5.26 -16.00
N ASP A 165 -5.15 6.50 -15.57
CA ASP A 165 -5.25 7.66 -16.45
C ASP A 165 -3.95 7.89 -17.25
N ALA A 166 -2.80 7.67 -16.62
CA ALA A 166 -1.51 7.67 -17.30
C ALA A 166 -1.45 6.62 -18.42
N LEU A 167 -1.92 5.40 -18.14
CA LEU A 167 -2.04 4.35 -19.16
C LEU A 167 -2.96 4.78 -20.30
N GLN A 168 -4.11 5.37 -19.97
CA GLN A 168 -5.05 5.89 -20.97
C GLN A 168 -4.42 6.98 -21.85
N LEU A 169 -3.66 7.92 -21.28
CA LEU A 169 -2.97 8.97 -22.03
C LEU A 169 -1.89 8.42 -22.98
N HIS A 170 -1.25 7.31 -22.65
CA HIS A 170 -0.31 6.62 -23.53
C HIS A 170 -1.00 5.81 -24.64
N GLY A 171 -2.31 5.56 -24.52
CA GLY A 171 -3.07 4.75 -25.47
C GLY A 171 -2.50 3.33 -25.60
N GLY A 172 -2.43 2.81 -26.83
CA GLY A 172 -1.89 1.47 -27.09
C GLY A 172 -0.45 1.25 -26.60
N TYR A 173 0.36 2.30 -26.59
CA TYR A 173 1.72 2.23 -26.07
C TYR A 173 1.77 2.04 -24.54
N GLY A 174 0.82 2.58 -23.79
CA GLY A 174 0.72 2.35 -22.34
C GLY A 174 0.45 0.89 -21.96
N TYR A 175 -0.04 0.09 -22.90
CA TYR A 175 -0.31 -1.34 -22.72
C TYR A 175 0.92 -2.24 -23.02
N LEU A 176 2.00 -1.65 -23.51
CA LEU A 176 3.24 -2.35 -23.84
C LEU A 176 4.23 -2.27 -22.69
N SER A 177 4.92 -3.39 -22.40
CA SER A 177 5.86 -3.49 -21.28
C SER A 177 7.04 -2.53 -21.37
N GLU A 178 7.43 -2.11 -22.59
CA GLU A 178 8.54 -1.18 -22.81
C GLU A 178 8.29 0.23 -22.25
N TYR A 179 7.03 0.61 -22.04
CA TYR A 179 6.63 1.92 -21.49
C TYR A 179 6.46 1.94 -19.97
N GLU A 180 6.57 0.78 -19.30
CA GLU A 180 6.50 0.60 -17.84
C GLU A 180 5.17 1.04 -17.17
N ILE A 181 4.28 1.75 -17.85
CA ILE A 181 3.02 2.25 -17.27
C ILE A 181 2.10 1.09 -16.85
N GLU A 182 2.01 0.05 -17.67
CA GLU A 182 1.19 -1.13 -17.36
C GLU A 182 1.68 -1.81 -16.08
N GLN A 183 2.99 -1.83 -15.83
CA GLN A 183 3.56 -2.37 -14.60
C GLN A 183 3.15 -1.54 -13.38
N ILE A 184 3.20 -0.21 -13.49
CA ILE A 184 2.78 0.69 -12.40
C ILE A 184 1.31 0.43 -12.04
N VAL A 185 0.43 0.30 -13.02
CA VAL A 185 -1.00 -0.02 -12.79
C VAL A 185 -1.16 -1.34 -12.03
N ARG A 186 -0.45 -2.39 -12.44
CA ARG A 186 -0.51 -3.70 -11.78
C ARG A 186 0.06 -3.66 -10.37
N ASP A 187 1.14 -2.93 -10.16
CA ASP A 187 1.81 -2.84 -8.86
C ASP A 187 0.98 -2.03 -7.86
N LEU A 188 0.39 -0.90 -8.26
CA LEU A 188 -0.44 -0.08 -7.39
C LEU A 188 -1.77 -0.75 -7.01
N ARG A 189 -2.26 -1.68 -7.82
CA ARG A 189 -3.54 -2.34 -7.55
C ARG A 189 -3.59 -3.05 -6.20
N VAL A 190 -2.51 -3.65 -5.76
CA VAL A 190 -2.46 -4.37 -4.48
C VAL A 190 -2.49 -3.44 -3.26
N HIS A 191 -2.10 -2.17 -3.41
CA HIS A 191 -2.06 -1.21 -2.31
C HIS A 191 -3.45 -0.92 -1.71
N GLN A 192 -4.51 -1.08 -2.49
CA GLN A 192 -5.89 -0.98 -1.99
C GLN A 192 -6.30 -2.17 -1.11
N ILE A 193 -5.53 -3.26 -1.15
CA ILE A 193 -5.84 -4.55 -0.51
C ILE A 193 -4.99 -4.79 0.74
N LEU A 194 -3.67 -4.62 0.62
CA LEU A 194 -2.73 -4.91 1.71
C LEU A 194 -2.75 -3.83 2.81
N GLU A 195 -2.12 -4.11 3.95
CA GLU A 195 -2.13 -3.29 5.17
C GLU A 195 -3.56 -2.97 5.68
N GLY A 196 -4.49 -3.86 5.36
CA GLY A 196 -5.93 -3.72 5.55
C GLY A 196 -6.61 -3.12 4.32
N THR A 197 -7.61 -3.82 3.82
CA THR A 197 -8.36 -3.36 2.62
C THR A 197 -8.95 -1.96 2.84
N ASN A 198 -9.20 -1.24 1.76
CA ASN A 198 -9.82 0.09 1.85
C ASN A 198 -11.23 0.05 2.46
N GLN A 199 -11.91 -1.11 2.46
CA GLN A 199 -13.14 -1.34 3.22
C GLN A 199 -12.88 -1.33 4.73
N ILE A 200 -11.80 -1.98 5.18
CA ILE A 200 -11.38 -1.95 6.60
C ILE A 200 -10.97 -0.53 7.01
N MET A 201 -10.30 0.22 6.14
CA MET A 201 -9.98 1.64 6.42
C MET A 201 -11.25 2.47 6.66
N ARG A 202 -12.28 2.30 5.82
CA ARG A 202 -13.59 2.97 6.01
C ARG A 202 -14.23 2.60 7.35
N MET A 203 -14.15 1.34 7.75
CA MET A 203 -14.64 0.88 9.05
C MET A 203 -13.90 1.52 10.23
N ILE A 204 -12.57 1.65 10.15
CA ILE A 204 -11.77 2.31 11.19
C ILE A 204 -12.16 3.78 11.32
N VAL A 205 -12.26 4.49 10.20
CA VAL A 205 -12.66 5.90 10.16
C VAL A 205 -14.06 6.10 10.74
N SER A 206 -15.04 5.32 10.28
CA SER A 206 -16.43 5.46 10.76
C SER A 206 -16.56 5.19 12.26
N ARG A 207 -15.86 4.17 12.78
CA ARG A 207 -15.83 3.88 14.21
C ARG A 207 -15.20 5.01 15.03
N SER A 208 -14.18 5.68 14.50
CA SER A 208 -13.59 6.84 15.17
C SER A 208 -14.54 8.02 15.21
N LEU A 209 -15.30 8.26 14.14
CA LEU A 209 -16.30 9.35 14.09
C LEU A 209 -17.50 9.10 15.00
N LEU A 210 -17.97 7.85 15.08
CA LEU A 210 -19.16 7.48 15.86
C LEU A 210 -18.89 7.31 17.37
N ARG A 211 -17.63 7.33 17.80
CA ARG A 211 -17.23 7.26 19.23
C ARG A 211 -16.96 8.63 19.85
N GLN A 212 -17.05 9.69 19.08
CA GLN A 212 -16.97 11.06 19.56
C GLN A 212 -18.36 11.51 20.06
#